data_179ddca42bf752dc2a048e28b36dc1a6
#
_entry.id   179ddca42bf752dc2a048e28b36dc1a6
#
_cell.length_a   1.000
_cell.length_b   1.000
_cell.length_c   1.000
_cell.angle_alpha   90.00
_cell.angle_beta   90.00
_cell.angle_gamma   90.00
#
_symmetry.space_group_name_H-M   'P 1'
#
loop_
_entity.id
_entity.type
_entity.pdbx_description
1 polymer ?
#
loop_
_entity_poly.entity_id
_entity_poly.type
_entity_poly.pdbx_seq_one_letter_code
_entity_poly.pdbx_strand_id
1 'polypeptide(L)'
;MSAETILETQGLTKEFKGFVAVNNVDLKVRRGDIHALIGPNGAGKTTFFNLLTKFLPPTRGKITYRGHDITHERPAQTARRGIVRSFQISAVFPHLTALENVRAALQRNLGTSFHFWKPEKSLHHLHGRALELLAQVDLQDFADELTVNLPYGRKRALE
;
A
#
# COMPACT_ATOMS: atom_id res chain seq x y z
N MET A 1 -7.24 28.52 -1.40
CA MET A 1 -6.38 27.71 -0.54
C MET A 1 -5.60 26.75 -1.44
N SER A 2 -4.26 26.85 -1.50
CA SER A 2 -3.46 25.94 -2.33
C SER A 2 -3.52 24.54 -1.72
N ALA A 3 -3.90 23.52 -2.51
CA ALA A 3 -3.94 22.15 -2.04
C ALA A 3 -2.53 21.71 -1.63
N GLU A 4 -2.42 21.13 -0.42
CA GLU A 4 -1.16 20.67 0.17
C GLU A 4 -0.51 19.58 -0.71
N THR A 5 0.75 19.76 -1.12
CA THR A 5 1.51 18.71 -1.80
C THR A 5 1.89 17.63 -0.80
N ILE A 6 1.42 16.40 -1.01
CA ILE A 6 1.67 15.27 -0.10
C ILE A 6 2.84 14.38 -0.56
N LEU A 7 3.11 14.33 -1.86
CA LEU A 7 4.23 13.57 -2.43
C LEU A 7 4.94 14.43 -3.48
N GLU A 8 6.25 14.50 -3.39
CA GLU A 8 7.09 15.22 -4.35
C GLU A 8 8.32 14.39 -4.71
N THR A 9 8.70 14.39 -5.98
CA THR A 9 9.99 13.90 -6.45
C THR A 9 10.75 15.00 -7.12
N GLN A 10 12.07 15.02 -6.92
CA GLN A 10 12.98 16.00 -7.51
C GLN A 10 14.15 15.25 -8.17
N GLY A 11 14.28 15.38 -9.48
CA GLY A 11 15.36 14.78 -10.28
C GLY A 11 15.43 13.26 -10.15
N LEU A 12 14.30 12.57 -9.88
CA LEU A 12 14.30 11.15 -9.55
C LEU A 12 14.80 10.33 -10.73
N THR A 13 15.87 9.59 -10.51
CA THR A 13 16.56 8.81 -11.54
C THR A 13 16.85 7.40 -11.06
N LYS A 14 16.61 6.40 -11.92
CA LYS A 14 17.02 5.01 -11.70
C LYS A 14 17.76 4.47 -12.90
N GLU A 15 18.97 4.03 -12.64
CA GLU A 15 19.86 3.39 -13.61
C GLU A 15 20.11 1.93 -13.17
N PHE A 16 20.14 1.03 -14.15
CA PHE A 16 20.48 -0.37 -14.01
C PHE A 16 21.62 -0.70 -14.97
N LYS A 17 22.85 -0.84 -14.47
CA LYS A 17 24.04 -1.25 -15.25
C LYS A 17 24.16 -0.48 -16.59
N GLY A 18 24.02 0.84 -16.53
CA GLY A 18 24.12 1.71 -17.72
C GLY A 18 22.78 1.98 -18.45
N PHE A 19 21.72 1.22 -18.15
CA PHE A 19 20.38 1.49 -18.68
C PHE A 19 19.59 2.40 -17.74
N VAL A 20 19.18 3.56 -18.22
CA VAL A 20 18.38 4.53 -17.45
C VAL A 20 16.90 4.22 -17.64
N ALA A 21 16.27 3.62 -16.63
CA ALA A 21 14.86 3.24 -16.66
C ALA A 21 13.91 4.37 -16.23
N VAL A 22 14.37 5.28 -15.37
CA VAL A 22 13.68 6.51 -14.95
C VAL A 22 14.71 7.62 -14.99
N ASN A 23 14.43 8.71 -15.70
CA ASN A 23 15.41 9.77 -15.93
C ASN A 23 14.86 11.13 -15.49
N ASN A 24 15.44 11.69 -14.43
CA ASN A 24 15.23 13.06 -13.97
C ASN A 24 13.75 13.45 -13.83
N VAL A 25 12.95 12.61 -13.14
CA VAL A 25 11.50 12.79 -13.03
C VAL A 25 11.15 13.66 -11.84
N ASP A 26 10.49 14.78 -12.13
CA ASP A 26 9.86 15.65 -11.14
C ASP A 26 8.35 15.41 -11.14
N LEU A 27 7.77 15.18 -9.97
CA LEU A 27 6.35 14.95 -9.78
C LEU A 27 5.90 15.67 -8.51
N LYS A 28 4.70 16.26 -8.55
CA LYS A 28 4.00 16.78 -7.35
C LYS A 28 2.59 16.23 -7.34
N VAL A 29 2.24 15.52 -6.26
CA VAL A 29 0.90 15.00 -6.00
C VAL A 29 0.30 15.77 -4.84
N ARG A 30 -0.88 16.35 -5.03
CA ARG A 30 -1.61 17.08 -4.00
C ARG A 30 -2.52 16.13 -3.21
N ARG A 31 -2.84 16.53 -2.01
CA ARG A 31 -3.81 15.80 -1.19
C ARG A 31 -5.18 15.75 -1.88
N GLY A 32 -5.74 14.55 -1.99
CA GLY A 32 -7.05 14.31 -2.60
C GLY A 32 -7.03 14.14 -4.11
N ASP A 33 -5.88 14.37 -4.78
CA ASP A 33 -5.78 14.19 -6.22
C ASP A 33 -5.58 12.72 -6.60
N ILE A 34 -6.19 12.32 -7.72
CA ILE A 34 -5.86 11.08 -8.43
C ILE A 34 -4.87 11.43 -9.52
N HIS A 35 -3.67 10.87 -9.44
CA HIS A 35 -2.60 11.11 -10.41
C HIS A 35 -2.36 9.86 -11.28
N ALA A 36 -2.57 9.97 -12.59
CA ALA A 36 -2.35 8.89 -13.53
C ALA A 36 -0.95 8.97 -14.16
N LEU A 37 -0.23 7.85 -14.16
CA LEU A 37 1.03 7.69 -14.87
C LEU A 37 0.79 6.89 -16.14
N ILE A 38 0.83 7.55 -17.29
CA ILE A 38 0.50 6.97 -18.60
C ILE A 38 1.77 6.83 -19.44
N GLY A 39 1.82 5.78 -20.25
CA GLY A 39 2.94 5.53 -21.17
C GLY A 39 2.94 4.07 -21.67
N PRO A 40 3.72 3.77 -22.73
CA PRO A 40 3.82 2.44 -23.31
C PRO A 40 4.44 1.42 -22.35
N ASN A 41 4.39 0.14 -22.71
CA ASN A 41 5.12 -0.90 -21.99
C ASN A 41 6.63 -0.63 -22.08
N GLY A 42 7.35 -0.82 -20.98
CA GLY A 42 8.79 -0.50 -20.92
C GLY A 42 9.11 0.96 -20.58
N ALA A 43 8.15 1.88 -20.54
CA ALA A 43 8.39 3.31 -20.24
C ALA A 43 8.82 3.61 -18.77
N GLY A 44 9.17 2.59 -17.98
CA GLY A 44 9.64 2.80 -16.60
C GLY A 44 8.55 3.00 -15.55
N LYS A 45 7.24 2.91 -15.88
CA LYS A 45 6.13 3.14 -14.94
C LYS A 45 6.26 2.28 -13.67
N THR A 46 6.45 0.98 -13.84
CA THR A 46 6.62 0.04 -12.72
C THR A 46 7.87 0.35 -11.89
N THR A 47 8.97 0.74 -12.56
CA THR A 47 10.20 1.17 -11.89
C THR A 47 9.94 2.42 -11.05
N PHE A 48 9.22 3.40 -11.60
CA PHE A 48 8.87 4.63 -10.88
C PHE A 48 8.00 4.35 -9.64
N PHE A 49 6.96 3.50 -9.76
CA PHE A 49 6.17 3.08 -8.59
C PHE A 49 7.02 2.34 -7.54
N ASN A 50 7.98 1.49 -7.98
CA ASN A 50 8.88 0.81 -7.06
C ASN A 50 9.83 1.79 -6.34
N LEU A 51 10.22 2.89 -6.98
CA LEU A 51 10.99 3.96 -6.33
C LEU A 51 10.16 4.68 -5.26
N LEU A 52 8.91 5.06 -5.57
CA LEU A 52 8.02 5.73 -4.62
C LEU A 52 7.72 4.86 -3.39
N THR A 53 7.51 3.57 -3.59
CA THR A 53 7.21 2.60 -2.52
C THR A 53 8.44 1.98 -1.88
N LYS A 54 9.65 2.43 -2.30
CA LYS A 54 10.95 2.02 -1.78
C LYS A 54 11.32 0.55 -2.02
N PHE A 55 10.59 -0.18 -2.88
CA PHE A 55 11.03 -1.51 -3.35
C PHE A 55 12.33 -1.45 -4.19
N LEU A 56 12.61 -0.26 -4.75
CA LEU A 56 13.89 0.04 -5.40
C LEU A 56 14.47 1.34 -4.82
N PRO A 57 15.77 1.39 -4.50
CA PRO A 57 16.43 2.64 -4.17
C PRO A 57 16.69 3.45 -5.45
N PRO A 58 16.53 4.78 -5.41
CA PRO A 58 16.93 5.63 -6.53
C PRO A 58 18.44 5.66 -6.70
N THR A 59 18.91 5.91 -7.92
CA THR A 59 20.32 6.20 -8.21
C THR A 59 20.65 7.65 -7.89
N ARG A 60 19.71 8.57 -8.21
CA ARG A 60 19.81 10.01 -7.91
C ARG A 60 18.42 10.58 -7.69
N GLY A 61 18.37 11.79 -7.13
CA GLY A 61 17.15 12.53 -6.88
C GLY A 61 16.61 12.31 -5.47
N LYS A 62 15.48 12.95 -5.18
CA LYS A 62 14.89 13.01 -3.86
C LYS A 62 13.40 12.67 -3.92
N ILE A 63 12.90 12.04 -2.85
CA ILE A 63 11.48 11.76 -2.64
C ILE A 63 11.08 12.34 -1.30
N THR A 64 10.07 13.22 -1.30
CA THR A 64 9.52 13.85 -0.10
C THR A 64 8.05 13.45 0.05
N TYR A 65 7.65 13.02 1.23
CA TYR A 65 6.28 12.68 1.57
C TYR A 65 5.82 13.41 2.82
N ARG A 66 4.75 14.20 2.72
CA ARG A 66 4.23 15.07 3.80
C ARG A 66 5.34 15.91 4.46
N GLY A 67 6.22 16.50 3.64
CA GLY A 67 7.34 17.30 4.09
C GLY A 67 8.57 16.51 4.61
N HIS A 68 8.48 15.19 4.74
CA HIS A 68 9.59 14.34 5.19
C HIS A 68 10.35 13.74 4.02
N ASP A 69 11.68 13.81 4.07
CA ASP A 69 12.54 13.11 3.12
C ASP A 69 12.49 11.60 3.39
N ILE A 70 11.98 10.85 2.42
CA ILE A 70 11.88 9.39 2.50
C ILE A 70 12.84 8.68 1.53
N THR A 71 13.77 9.41 0.90
CA THR A 71 14.61 8.92 -0.20
C THR A 71 15.36 7.63 0.14
N HIS A 72 15.83 7.49 1.38
CA HIS A 72 16.61 6.33 1.83
C HIS A 72 15.87 5.45 2.85
N GLU A 73 14.56 5.67 3.04
CA GLU A 73 13.76 4.83 3.92
C GLU A 73 13.59 3.42 3.37
N ARG A 74 13.35 2.46 4.28
CA ARG A 74 13.01 1.08 3.93
C ARG A 74 11.52 0.97 3.57
N PRO A 75 11.11 -0.02 2.74
CA PRO A 75 9.70 -0.21 2.36
C PRO A 75 8.75 -0.26 3.56
N ALA A 76 9.14 -0.94 4.64
CA ALA A 76 8.32 -1.05 5.83
C ALA A 76 8.11 0.30 6.56
N GLN A 77 9.08 1.22 6.51
CA GLN A 77 8.95 2.55 7.11
C GLN A 77 8.00 3.42 6.27
N THR A 78 8.19 3.41 4.95
CA THR A 78 7.34 4.13 4.00
C THR A 78 5.89 3.63 4.04
N ALA A 79 5.68 2.31 4.16
CA ALA A 79 4.35 1.73 4.33
C ALA A 79 3.67 2.15 5.65
N ARG A 80 4.43 2.31 6.75
CA ARG A 80 3.91 2.84 8.03
C ARG A 80 3.49 4.31 7.93
N ARG A 81 4.08 5.08 7.02
CA ARG A 81 3.66 6.47 6.74
C ARG A 81 2.37 6.55 5.91
N GLY A 82 1.92 5.42 5.35
CA GLY A 82 0.69 5.34 4.55
C GLY A 82 0.92 5.25 3.03
N ILE A 83 2.18 5.15 2.55
CA ILE A 83 2.45 4.87 1.14
C ILE A 83 2.44 3.36 0.94
N VAL A 84 1.36 2.85 0.40
CA VAL A 84 1.19 1.43 0.10
C VAL A 84 1.00 1.23 -1.41
N ARG A 85 1.28 0.02 -1.87
CA ARG A 85 1.04 -0.39 -3.25
C ARG A 85 0.16 -1.63 -3.25
N SER A 86 -0.88 -1.60 -4.07
CA SER A 86 -1.60 -2.81 -4.41
C SER A 86 -0.83 -3.58 -5.51
N PHE A 87 -0.79 -4.89 -5.39
CA PHE A 87 -0.16 -5.77 -6.37
C PHE A 87 -1.23 -6.45 -7.23
N GLN A 88 -0.83 -7.00 -8.39
CA GLN A 88 -1.74 -7.76 -9.24
C GLN A 88 -2.13 -9.12 -8.64
N ILE A 89 -1.30 -9.66 -7.74
CA ILE A 89 -1.56 -10.89 -7.00
C ILE A 89 -2.16 -10.48 -5.66
N SER A 90 -3.32 -11.03 -5.33
CA SER A 90 -4.03 -10.74 -4.08
C SER A 90 -3.17 -11.08 -2.87
N ALA A 91 -2.87 -10.07 -2.05
CA ALA A 91 -2.05 -10.18 -0.85
C ALA A 91 -2.91 -10.49 0.39
N VAL A 92 -3.84 -11.43 0.26
CA VAL A 92 -4.72 -11.90 1.34
C VAL A 92 -4.24 -13.24 1.88
N PHE A 93 -4.57 -13.53 3.14
CA PHE A 93 -4.34 -14.83 3.75
C PHE A 93 -5.44 -15.80 3.32
N PRO A 94 -5.15 -16.79 2.44
CA PRO A 94 -6.19 -17.62 1.79
C PRO A 94 -6.97 -18.51 2.78
N HIS A 95 -6.32 -18.92 3.87
CA HIS A 95 -6.89 -19.81 4.88
C HIS A 95 -7.52 -19.06 6.08
N LEU A 96 -7.57 -17.74 6.03
CA LEU A 96 -8.33 -16.92 6.95
C LEU A 96 -9.66 -16.51 6.30
N THR A 97 -10.67 -16.25 7.13
CA THR A 97 -11.94 -15.67 6.67
C THR A 97 -11.73 -14.23 6.19
N ALA A 98 -12.70 -13.67 5.47
CA ALA A 98 -12.64 -12.25 5.07
C ALA A 98 -12.51 -11.33 6.30
N LEU A 99 -13.29 -11.62 7.36
CA LEU A 99 -13.25 -10.89 8.63
C LEU A 99 -11.88 -10.96 9.31
N GLU A 100 -11.28 -12.16 9.36
CA GLU A 100 -9.96 -12.37 9.96
C GLU A 100 -8.85 -11.63 9.19
N ASN A 101 -8.93 -11.59 7.86
CA ASN A 101 -8.01 -10.81 7.04
C ASN A 101 -8.05 -9.32 7.40
N VAL A 102 -9.25 -8.74 7.50
CA VAL A 102 -9.42 -7.32 7.88
C VAL A 102 -8.95 -7.08 9.32
N ARG A 103 -9.28 -7.98 10.26
CA ARG A 103 -8.80 -7.90 11.65
C ARG A 103 -7.28 -7.94 11.72
N ALA A 104 -6.62 -8.83 10.96
CA ALA A 104 -5.16 -8.90 10.89
C ALA A 104 -4.54 -7.58 10.39
N ALA A 105 -5.15 -6.95 9.39
CA ALA A 105 -4.72 -5.63 8.90
C ALA A 105 -4.90 -4.52 9.97
N LEU A 106 -6.02 -4.52 10.69
CA LEU A 106 -6.31 -3.54 11.75
C LEU A 106 -5.35 -3.66 12.95
N GLN A 107 -4.89 -4.87 13.30
CA GLN A 107 -3.90 -5.08 14.39
C GLN A 107 -2.61 -4.29 14.19
N ARG A 108 -2.21 -4.07 12.94
CA ARG A 108 -0.98 -3.34 12.61
C ARG A 108 -0.97 -1.93 13.22
N ASN A 109 -2.12 -1.25 13.19
CA ASN A 109 -2.24 0.11 13.71
C ASN A 109 -2.19 0.18 15.25
N LEU A 110 -2.47 -0.93 15.91
CA LEU A 110 -2.47 -1.03 17.38
C LEU A 110 -1.09 -1.39 17.96
N GLY A 111 -0.08 -1.66 17.10
CA GLY A 111 1.24 -2.11 17.57
C GLY A 111 1.24 -3.50 18.23
N THR A 112 0.13 -4.25 18.11
CA THR A 112 -0.06 -5.54 18.79
C THR A 112 0.26 -6.75 17.90
N SER A 113 0.81 -6.54 16.72
CA SER A 113 1.07 -7.56 15.69
C SER A 113 1.97 -8.73 16.15
N PHE A 114 2.69 -8.58 17.26
CA PHE A 114 3.59 -9.61 17.81
C PHE A 114 3.09 -10.25 19.11
N HIS A 115 1.85 -10.01 19.51
CA HIS A 115 1.27 -10.55 20.74
C HIS A 115 0.62 -11.91 20.50
N PHE A 116 1.39 -12.94 20.06
CA PHE A 116 0.83 -14.26 19.71
C PHE A 116 0.36 -15.09 20.92
N TRP A 117 0.72 -14.69 22.13
CA TRP A 117 0.27 -15.34 23.38
C TRP A 117 -1.05 -14.80 23.94
N LYS A 118 -1.57 -13.72 23.36
CA LYS A 118 -2.88 -13.22 23.79
C LYS A 118 -3.99 -14.02 23.11
N PRO A 119 -5.03 -14.42 23.86
CA PRO A 119 -6.13 -15.16 23.29
C PRO A 119 -6.84 -14.33 22.20
N GLU A 120 -7.42 -15.01 21.22
CA GLU A 120 -8.13 -14.39 20.10
C GLU A 120 -9.22 -13.41 20.57
N LYS A 121 -9.83 -13.68 21.75
CA LYS A 121 -10.81 -12.78 22.41
C LYS A 121 -10.28 -11.35 22.60
N SER A 122 -8.96 -11.16 22.69
CA SER A 122 -8.37 -9.82 22.79
C SER A 122 -8.57 -8.96 21.52
N LEU A 123 -8.96 -9.59 20.42
CA LEU A 123 -9.21 -8.94 19.12
C LEU A 123 -10.71 -8.67 18.86
N HIS A 124 -11.59 -9.06 19.79
CA HIS A 124 -13.02 -8.83 19.65
C HIS A 124 -13.39 -7.35 19.49
N HIS A 125 -12.61 -6.44 20.09
CA HIS A 125 -12.82 -4.99 19.92
C HIS A 125 -12.62 -4.50 18.46
N LEU A 126 -11.93 -5.29 17.61
CA LEU A 126 -11.76 -4.99 16.19
C LEU A 126 -12.90 -5.53 15.32
N HIS A 127 -13.76 -6.39 15.88
CA HIS A 127 -14.80 -7.10 15.12
C HIS A 127 -15.78 -6.12 14.46
N GLY A 128 -16.34 -5.19 15.25
CA GLY A 128 -17.27 -4.18 14.73
C GLY A 128 -16.66 -3.34 13.62
N ARG A 129 -15.42 -2.85 13.85
CA ARG A 129 -14.73 -2.05 12.83
C ARG A 129 -14.40 -2.85 11.56
N ALA A 130 -14.06 -4.13 11.70
CA ALA A 130 -13.81 -5.00 10.56
C ALA A 130 -15.07 -5.24 9.72
N LEU A 131 -16.23 -5.45 10.36
CA LEU A 131 -17.52 -5.59 9.68
C LEU A 131 -17.92 -4.29 8.96
N GLU A 132 -17.73 -3.13 9.58
CA GLU A 132 -17.96 -1.84 8.93
C GLU A 132 -17.13 -1.67 7.64
N LEU A 133 -15.85 -2.07 7.67
CA LEU A 133 -14.99 -2.01 6.50
C LEU A 133 -15.42 -3.00 5.40
N LEU A 134 -15.82 -4.22 5.78
CA LEU A 134 -16.38 -5.19 4.85
C LEU A 134 -17.68 -4.68 4.21
N ALA A 135 -18.54 -4.00 4.97
CA ALA A 135 -19.77 -3.40 4.45
C ALA A 135 -19.49 -2.29 3.41
N GLN A 136 -18.40 -1.53 3.55
CA GLN A 136 -18.03 -0.49 2.57
C GLN A 136 -17.65 -1.05 1.19
N VAL A 137 -17.34 -2.34 1.11
CA VAL A 137 -16.97 -3.03 -0.13
C VAL A 137 -17.93 -4.19 -0.47
N ASP A 138 -19.13 -4.19 0.11
CA ASP A 138 -20.19 -5.18 -0.10
C ASP A 138 -19.74 -6.63 0.18
N LEU A 139 -18.94 -6.82 1.22
CA LEU A 139 -18.41 -8.13 1.66
C LEU A 139 -18.91 -8.58 3.05
N GLN A 140 -19.84 -7.86 3.69
CA GLN A 140 -20.34 -8.22 5.02
C GLN A 140 -20.97 -9.63 5.06
N ASP A 141 -21.69 -10.04 4.00
CA ASP A 141 -22.34 -11.35 3.90
C ASP A 141 -21.33 -12.50 3.70
N PHE A 142 -20.08 -12.17 3.43
CA PHE A 142 -18.98 -13.10 3.23
C PHE A 142 -17.94 -13.03 4.36
N ALA A 143 -18.29 -12.37 5.48
CA ALA A 143 -17.37 -12.14 6.59
C ALA A 143 -16.74 -13.43 7.12
N ASP A 144 -17.53 -14.49 7.24
CA ASP A 144 -17.11 -15.80 7.76
C ASP A 144 -16.64 -16.77 6.67
N GLU A 145 -16.68 -16.36 5.38
CA GLU A 145 -16.24 -17.20 4.28
C GLU A 145 -14.70 -17.21 4.21
N LEU A 146 -14.12 -18.40 4.00
CA LEU A 146 -12.68 -18.53 3.77
C LEU A 146 -12.28 -17.77 2.50
N THR A 147 -11.25 -16.98 2.58
CA THR A 147 -10.80 -16.12 1.46
C THR A 147 -10.43 -16.94 0.22
N VAL A 148 -9.97 -18.19 0.39
CA VAL A 148 -9.66 -19.09 -0.74
C VAL A 148 -10.89 -19.35 -1.60
N ASN A 149 -12.10 -19.37 -1.04
CA ASN A 149 -13.37 -19.65 -1.72
C ASN A 149 -13.95 -18.41 -2.41
N LEU A 150 -13.50 -17.21 -2.04
CA LEU A 150 -14.02 -15.98 -2.65
C LEU A 150 -13.63 -15.88 -4.14
N PRO A 151 -14.52 -15.42 -5.02
CA PRO A 151 -14.20 -15.06 -6.40
C PRO A 151 -13.10 -14.00 -6.45
N TYR A 152 -12.32 -13.97 -7.54
CA TYR A 152 -11.20 -13.05 -7.72
C TYR A 152 -11.56 -11.58 -7.46
N GLY A 153 -12.70 -11.11 -8.00
CA GLY A 153 -13.16 -9.73 -7.80
C GLY A 153 -13.40 -9.38 -6.33
N ARG A 154 -13.95 -10.33 -5.53
CA ARG A 154 -14.14 -10.15 -4.08
C ARG A 154 -12.82 -10.18 -3.31
N LYS A 155 -11.88 -11.06 -3.71
CA LYS A 155 -10.52 -11.04 -3.15
C LYS A 155 -9.84 -9.68 -3.37
N ARG A 156 -10.07 -9.09 -4.54
CA ARG A 156 -9.51 -7.78 -4.89
C ARG A 156 -10.14 -6.63 -4.09
N ALA A 157 -11.44 -6.73 -3.79
CA ALA A 157 -12.12 -5.77 -2.95
C ALA A 157 -11.71 -5.87 -1.47
N LEU A 158 -11.27 -7.06 -1.02
CA LEU A 158 -10.79 -7.30 0.34
C LEU A 158 -9.38 -6.71 0.59
N GLU A 159 -8.57 -6.48 -0.45
CA GLU A 159 -7.23 -5.86 -0.37
C GLU A 159 -7.30 -4.36 -0.04
#